data_3a4aeb2a25b3fd4d33fbea07e828bb0d
#
_entry.id   3a4aeb2a25b3fd4d33fbea07e828bb0d
#
_cell.length_a   1.000
_cell.length_b   1.000
_cell.length_c   1.000
_cell.angle_alpha   90.00
_cell.angle_beta   90.00
_cell.angle_gamma   90.00
#
_symmetry.space_group_name_H-M   'P 1'
#
loop_
_entity.id
_entity.type
_entity.pdbx_description
1 polymer ?
#
loop_
_entity_poly.entity_id
_entity_poly.type
_entity_poly.pdbx_seq_one_letter_code
_entity_poly.pdbx_strand_id
1 'polypeptide(L)'
;FQHSAHQNDTSNLDFHSEMYTSTEELDAYFADAKNQKPYLFCEYLHAMGNSCGDTEDYFQAMKRHAGACGGFVWEWCNHSPYLPNSSKMGYGGDFNDTPNDGNFCADGLVTADRQIQSNLLEYKNVYRPLRATLKNGHIELKNYLDFTDAAEAISIHYQITEDFAVIQEGQIDGLNIAPKSTALLPLTLPASNGSLQVLTLTYHQKTETGLIPQ
;
A
#
# COMPACT_ATOMS: atom_id res chain seq x y z
N PHE A 1 16.96 5.35 -16.96
CA PHE A 1 17.45 4.87 -15.66
C PHE A 1 17.70 3.38 -15.74
N GLN A 2 18.75 2.92 -15.10
CA GLN A 2 19.19 1.53 -15.12
C GLN A 2 19.36 1.00 -13.70
N HIS A 3 18.88 -0.21 -13.44
CA HIS A 3 19.09 -0.94 -12.19
C HIS A 3 19.32 -2.43 -12.48
N SER A 4 19.89 -3.14 -11.52
CA SER A 4 19.99 -4.61 -11.52
C SER A 4 20.07 -5.09 -10.08
N ALA A 5 19.26 -6.08 -9.74
CA ALA A 5 19.23 -6.63 -8.40
C ALA A 5 20.53 -7.39 -8.06
N HIS A 6 20.89 -7.38 -6.78
CA HIS A 6 22.00 -8.17 -6.21
C HIS A 6 23.35 -7.99 -6.91
N GLN A 7 23.63 -6.79 -7.40
CA GLN A 7 24.93 -6.49 -8.04
C GLN A 7 25.96 -5.98 -7.02
N ASN A 8 27.12 -6.63 -6.97
CA ASN A 8 28.26 -6.17 -6.17
C ASN A 8 28.89 -4.90 -6.76
N ASP A 9 28.95 -4.79 -8.09
CA ASP A 9 29.38 -3.59 -8.78
C ASP A 9 28.19 -2.84 -9.36
N THR A 10 27.85 -1.73 -8.76
CA THR A 10 26.75 -0.85 -9.16
C THR A 10 27.23 0.39 -9.92
N SER A 11 28.52 0.47 -10.31
CA SER A 11 29.11 1.68 -10.89
C SER A 11 28.37 2.20 -12.13
N ASN A 12 27.84 1.29 -12.94
CA ASN A 12 27.11 1.59 -14.17
C ASN A 12 25.59 1.66 -13.99
N LEU A 13 25.08 1.60 -12.75
CA LEU A 13 23.66 1.60 -12.45
C LEU A 13 23.23 2.94 -11.87
N ASP A 14 22.00 3.37 -12.14
CA ASP A 14 21.42 4.60 -11.56
C ASP A 14 20.87 4.35 -10.15
N PHE A 15 20.42 3.15 -9.86
CA PHE A 15 19.83 2.73 -8.58
C PHE A 15 20.64 1.62 -7.94
N HIS A 16 20.61 1.58 -6.61
CA HIS A 16 20.81 0.34 -5.86
C HIS A 16 19.49 -0.40 -5.80
N SER A 17 19.47 -1.67 -6.19
CA SER A 17 18.22 -2.44 -6.31
C SER A 17 18.40 -3.84 -5.72
N GLU A 18 17.48 -4.21 -4.84
CA GLU A 18 17.49 -5.52 -4.16
C GLU A 18 16.08 -6.14 -4.15
N MET A 19 16.04 -7.47 -4.02
CA MET A 19 14.81 -8.25 -3.80
C MET A 19 14.67 -8.64 -2.35
N TYR A 20 13.47 -8.48 -1.79
CA TYR A 20 13.10 -8.97 -0.44
C TYR A 20 14.02 -8.52 0.70
N THR A 21 14.64 -7.37 0.55
CA THR A 21 15.44 -6.74 1.60
C THR A 21 14.55 -6.33 2.76
N SER A 22 15.01 -6.53 3.99
CA SER A 22 14.30 -6.11 5.19
C SER A 22 14.32 -4.58 5.38
N THR A 23 13.45 -4.10 6.25
CA THR A 23 13.42 -2.67 6.61
C THR A 23 14.69 -2.22 7.31
N GLU A 24 15.30 -3.11 8.11
CA GLU A 24 16.57 -2.88 8.80
C GLU A 24 17.74 -2.76 7.84
N GLU A 25 17.77 -3.58 6.80
CA GLU A 25 18.78 -3.52 5.74
C GLU A 25 18.65 -2.23 4.92
N LEU A 26 17.41 -1.77 4.65
CA LEU A 26 17.18 -0.45 4.06
C LEU A 26 17.73 0.67 4.94
N ASP A 27 17.42 0.64 6.24
CA ASP A 27 17.93 1.62 7.20
C ASP A 27 19.47 1.59 7.25
N ALA A 28 20.09 0.41 7.25
CA ALA A 28 21.53 0.24 7.22
C ALA A 28 22.16 0.77 5.93
N TYR A 29 21.51 0.58 4.77
CA TYR A 29 21.96 1.14 3.51
C TYR A 29 22.08 2.66 3.58
N PHE A 30 21.07 3.35 4.08
CA PHE A 30 21.09 4.81 4.17
C PHE A 30 21.92 5.36 5.33
N ALA A 31 22.25 4.53 6.32
CA ALA A 31 23.18 4.89 7.39
C ALA A 31 24.65 4.95 6.94
N ASP A 32 25.02 4.21 5.87
CA ASP A 32 26.37 4.25 5.32
C ASP A 32 26.52 5.40 4.31
N ALA A 33 27.27 6.42 4.67
CA ALA A 33 27.54 7.60 3.83
C ALA A 33 28.20 7.28 2.46
N LYS A 34 28.71 6.08 2.25
CA LYS A 34 29.24 5.62 0.96
C LYS A 34 28.12 5.33 -0.06
N ASN A 35 26.92 5.02 0.44
CA ASN A 35 25.76 4.69 -0.38
C ASN A 35 25.07 5.99 -0.84
N GLN A 36 25.32 6.39 -2.07
CA GLN A 36 24.82 7.65 -2.63
C GLN A 36 23.68 7.46 -3.63
N LYS A 37 23.38 6.22 -4.01
CA LYS A 37 22.34 5.93 -5.01
C LYS A 37 20.97 5.84 -4.39
N PRO A 38 19.92 6.23 -5.13
CA PRO A 38 18.56 5.93 -4.73
C PRO A 38 18.34 4.42 -4.58
N TYR A 39 17.49 4.03 -3.62
CA TYR A 39 17.19 2.62 -3.36
C TYR A 39 15.85 2.22 -3.96
N LEU A 40 15.80 1.06 -4.62
CA LEU A 40 14.62 0.49 -5.24
C LEU A 40 14.45 -0.98 -4.80
N PHE A 41 13.34 -1.31 -4.17
CA PHE A 41 12.94 -2.71 -4.01
C PHE A 41 12.42 -3.22 -5.36
N CYS A 42 13.22 -3.95 -6.11
CA CYS A 42 12.76 -4.49 -7.39
C CYS A 42 11.74 -5.62 -7.22
N GLU A 43 11.72 -6.26 -6.07
CA GLU A 43 10.65 -7.13 -5.58
C GLU A 43 10.56 -6.99 -4.06
N TYR A 44 9.33 -6.92 -3.53
CA TYR A 44 9.07 -6.97 -2.10
C TYR A 44 7.64 -7.47 -1.83
N LEU A 45 7.34 -7.82 -0.59
CA LEU A 45 5.99 -8.24 -0.18
C LEU A 45 5.47 -9.41 -1.02
N HIS A 46 6.19 -10.53 -1.04
CA HIS A 46 5.80 -11.73 -1.77
C HIS A 46 4.39 -12.20 -1.35
N ALA A 47 3.40 -12.07 -2.22
CA ALA A 47 1.97 -12.18 -1.89
C ALA A 47 1.43 -13.62 -1.89
N MET A 48 2.30 -14.62 -1.76
CA MET A 48 1.93 -16.02 -1.79
C MET A 48 1.32 -16.49 -0.46
N GLY A 49 0.21 -17.21 -0.49
CA GLY A 49 -0.43 -17.77 0.69
C GLY A 49 -0.99 -16.71 1.63
N ASN A 50 -0.61 -16.73 2.90
CA ASN A 50 -1.03 -15.77 3.93
C ASN A 50 -0.16 -14.51 3.99
N SER A 51 0.62 -14.24 2.98
CA SER A 51 1.38 -13.01 2.76
C SER A 51 0.48 -11.95 2.09
N CYS A 52 0.75 -10.68 2.02
CA CYS A 52 1.97 -9.98 2.37
C CYS A 52 1.83 -9.31 3.75
N GLY A 53 2.65 -9.73 4.69
CA GLY A 53 2.81 -9.03 5.97
C GLY A 53 3.70 -7.79 5.85
N ASP A 54 3.78 -7.02 6.94
CA ASP A 54 4.73 -5.91 7.12
C ASP A 54 4.61 -4.76 6.10
N THR A 55 3.49 -4.67 5.38
CA THR A 55 3.25 -3.62 4.35
C THR A 55 3.38 -2.22 4.96
N GLU A 56 2.85 -2.00 6.16
CA GLU A 56 2.97 -0.73 6.88
C GLU A 56 4.42 -0.42 7.26
N ASP A 57 5.19 -1.42 7.70
CA ASP A 57 6.59 -1.24 8.11
C ASP A 57 7.46 -0.85 6.92
N TYR A 58 7.26 -1.48 5.77
CA TYR A 58 7.89 -1.07 4.51
C TYR A 58 7.51 0.33 4.08
N PHE A 59 6.21 0.68 4.16
CA PHE A 59 5.76 2.04 3.84
C PHE A 59 6.45 3.07 4.73
N GLN A 60 6.51 2.85 6.04
CA GLN A 60 7.16 3.75 6.98
C GLN A 60 8.68 3.81 6.76
N ALA A 61 9.33 2.68 6.49
CA ALA A 61 10.76 2.63 6.18
C ALA A 61 11.09 3.46 4.93
N MET A 62 10.34 3.29 3.84
CA MET A 62 10.50 4.10 2.63
C MET A 62 10.29 5.59 2.89
N LYS A 63 9.34 5.96 3.76
CA LYS A 63 9.07 7.38 4.07
C LYS A 63 10.09 8.03 4.99
N ARG A 64 10.91 7.24 5.72
CA ARG A 64 12.03 7.76 6.52
C ARG A 64 13.20 8.24 5.66
N HIS A 65 13.37 7.69 4.47
CA HIS A 65 14.53 7.91 3.63
C HIS A 65 14.15 8.60 2.32
N ALA A 66 14.64 9.83 2.11
CA ALA A 66 14.36 10.59 0.88
C ALA A 66 14.88 9.91 -0.40
N GLY A 67 15.88 9.05 -0.28
CA GLY A 67 16.44 8.28 -1.38
C GLY A 67 15.72 6.95 -1.65
N ALA A 68 14.77 6.53 -0.83
CA ALA A 68 13.98 5.33 -1.08
C ALA A 68 12.92 5.64 -2.14
N CYS A 69 13.09 5.07 -3.33
CA CYS A 69 12.23 5.35 -4.48
C CYS A 69 10.89 4.61 -4.44
N GLY A 70 10.80 3.54 -3.65
CA GLY A 70 9.64 2.65 -3.60
C GLY A 70 9.99 1.23 -3.97
N GLY A 71 9.00 0.43 -4.34
CA GLY A 71 9.19 -0.97 -4.69
C GLY A 71 8.05 -1.54 -5.52
N PHE A 72 8.32 -2.72 -6.06
CA PHE A 72 7.36 -3.50 -6.84
C PHE A 72 6.93 -4.71 -6.02
N VAL A 73 5.65 -4.76 -5.66
CA VAL A 73 5.10 -5.93 -4.96
C VAL A 73 5.19 -7.17 -5.86
N TRP A 74 5.60 -8.28 -5.33
CA TRP A 74 5.57 -9.56 -6.01
C TRP A 74 4.38 -10.38 -5.54
N GLU A 75 3.28 -10.44 -6.35
CA GLU A 75 3.15 -9.69 -7.57
C GLU A 75 1.70 -9.20 -7.81
N TRP A 76 1.40 -8.66 -8.98
CA TRP A 76 0.08 -8.11 -9.24
C TRP A 76 -1.00 -9.17 -9.33
N CYS A 77 -0.79 -10.25 -10.10
CA CYS A 77 -1.82 -11.26 -10.28
C CYS A 77 -1.26 -12.68 -10.37
N ASN A 78 -2.03 -13.64 -9.87
CA ASN A 78 -1.71 -15.05 -10.03
C ASN A 78 -1.55 -15.42 -11.50
N HIS A 79 -0.56 -16.24 -11.83
CA HIS A 79 -0.32 -16.82 -13.15
C HIS A 79 -0.89 -18.24 -13.26
N SER A 80 -2.10 -18.44 -12.75
CA SER A 80 -2.76 -19.75 -12.69
C SER A 80 -3.72 -19.92 -13.89
N PRO A 81 -3.43 -20.78 -14.87
CA PRO A 81 -4.34 -21.06 -15.97
C PRO A 81 -5.50 -21.94 -15.53
N TYR A 82 -6.60 -21.94 -16.29
CA TYR A 82 -7.68 -22.87 -16.04
C TYR A 82 -7.30 -24.32 -16.38
N LEU A 83 -7.71 -25.24 -15.53
CA LEU A 83 -7.62 -26.66 -15.84
C LEU A 83 -8.48 -27.02 -17.05
N PRO A 84 -8.06 -27.96 -17.91
CA PRO A 84 -8.84 -28.37 -19.07
C PRO A 84 -10.28 -28.75 -18.72
N ASN A 85 -11.26 -28.17 -19.42
CA ASN A 85 -12.69 -28.41 -19.21
C ASN A 85 -13.20 -28.13 -17.77
N SER A 86 -12.58 -27.19 -17.07
CA SER A 86 -12.89 -26.84 -15.68
C SER A 86 -12.96 -25.33 -15.49
N SER A 87 -13.73 -24.87 -14.50
CA SER A 87 -13.69 -23.49 -14.01
C SER A 87 -12.65 -23.31 -12.89
N LYS A 88 -11.91 -24.36 -12.54
CA LYS A 88 -10.85 -24.29 -11.52
C LYS A 88 -9.54 -23.90 -12.17
N MET A 89 -8.80 -23.04 -11.49
CA MET A 89 -7.44 -22.71 -11.85
C MET A 89 -6.48 -23.75 -11.28
N GLY A 90 -5.41 -24.05 -12.03
CA GLY A 90 -4.36 -24.97 -11.65
C GLY A 90 -3.01 -24.29 -11.48
N TYR A 91 -2.05 -25.01 -10.96
CA TYR A 91 -0.66 -24.57 -10.80
C TYR A 91 0.28 -25.74 -11.17
N GLY A 92 1.58 -25.59 -10.97
CA GLY A 92 2.59 -26.57 -11.38
C GLY A 92 2.31 -27.98 -10.85
N GLY A 93 2.30 -28.95 -11.75
CA GLY A 93 1.95 -30.35 -11.50
C GLY A 93 0.50 -30.72 -11.84
N ASP A 94 -0.42 -29.78 -11.81
CA ASP A 94 -1.84 -30.03 -12.14
C ASP A 94 -2.07 -30.34 -13.63
N PHE A 95 -1.11 -29.99 -14.49
CA PHE A 95 -1.12 -30.21 -15.93
C PHE A 95 -0.29 -31.41 -16.38
N ASN A 96 0.11 -32.27 -15.43
CA ASN A 96 1.06 -33.37 -15.63
C ASN A 96 2.44 -32.91 -16.12
N ASP A 97 2.81 -31.69 -15.79
CA ASP A 97 4.10 -31.08 -16.09
C ASP A 97 5.15 -31.50 -15.04
N THR A 98 6.36 -31.79 -15.50
CA THR A 98 7.51 -32.15 -14.67
C THR A 98 8.80 -31.77 -15.40
N PRO A 99 9.74 -31.01 -14.76
CA PRO A 99 9.67 -30.45 -13.41
C PRO A 99 8.67 -29.28 -13.32
N ASN A 100 8.25 -28.92 -12.10
CA ASN A 100 7.41 -27.75 -11.83
C ASN A 100 7.71 -27.17 -10.45
N ASP A 101 7.27 -25.94 -10.21
CA ASP A 101 7.47 -25.20 -8.96
C ASP A 101 6.19 -25.14 -8.09
N GLY A 102 5.21 -26.04 -8.36
CA GLY A 102 3.97 -26.11 -7.59
C GLY A 102 3.17 -24.81 -7.68
N ASN A 103 2.79 -24.26 -6.52
CA ASN A 103 1.97 -23.07 -6.41
C ASN A 103 2.74 -21.73 -6.46
N PHE A 104 4.01 -21.71 -6.90
CA PHE A 104 4.79 -20.49 -7.07
C PHE A 104 4.36 -19.63 -8.28
N CYS A 105 3.12 -19.74 -8.66
CA CYS A 105 2.41 -18.87 -9.59
C CYS A 105 1.12 -18.29 -8.97
N ALA A 106 0.88 -18.60 -7.68
CA ALA A 106 -0.28 -18.15 -6.92
C ALA A 106 0.12 -17.11 -5.87
N ASP A 107 0.75 -16.05 -6.30
CA ASP A 107 1.43 -15.03 -5.50
C ASP A 107 1.00 -13.58 -5.85
N GLY A 108 -0.18 -13.44 -6.48
CA GLY A 108 -0.73 -12.15 -6.85
C GLY A 108 -1.54 -11.47 -5.76
N LEU A 109 -1.65 -10.13 -5.87
CA LEU A 109 -2.63 -9.34 -5.12
C LEU A 109 -4.06 -9.57 -5.60
N VAL A 110 -4.21 -10.03 -6.84
CA VAL A 110 -5.47 -10.48 -7.44
C VAL A 110 -5.30 -11.88 -8.02
N THR A 111 -6.41 -12.58 -8.17
CA THR A 111 -6.43 -13.87 -8.86
C THR A 111 -6.14 -13.70 -10.36
N ALA A 112 -5.92 -14.81 -11.08
CA ALA A 112 -5.67 -14.78 -12.52
C ALA A 112 -6.85 -14.20 -13.32
N ASP A 113 -8.08 -14.33 -12.81
CA ASP A 113 -9.30 -13.72 -13.37
C ASP A 113 -9.63 -12.34 -12.75
N ARG A 114 -8.65 -11.74 -12.05
CA ARG A 114 -8.70 -10.39 -11.49
C ARG A 114 -9.65 -10.19 -10.31
N GLN A 115 -9.99 -11.24 -9.58
CA GLN A 115 -10.71 -11.07 -8.32
C GLN A 115 -9.77 -10.56 -7.23
N ILE A 116 -10.25 -9.64 -6.42
CA ILE A 116 -9.49 -9.03 -5.33
C ILE A 116 -9.21 -10.06 -4.24
N GLN A 117 -7.96 -10.17 -3.82
CA GLN A 117 -7.55 -10.94 -2.65
C GLN A 117 -7.37 -10.04 -1.42
N SER A 118 -7.35 -10.62 -0.23
CA SER A 118 -7.27 -9.86 1.04
C SER A 118 -6.01 -8.99 1.16
N ASN A 119 -4.90 -9.46 0.63
CA ASN A 119 -3.63 -8.74 0.60
C ASN A 119 -3.68 -7.45 -0.24
N LEU A 120 -4.50 -7.40 -1.31
CA LEU A 120 -4.73 -6.15 -2.03
C LEU A 120 -5.48 -5.12 -1.18
N LEU A 121 -6.42 -5.56 -0.35
CA LEU A 121 -7.16 -4.65 0.55
C LEU A 121 -6.21 -4.02 1.58
N GLU A 122 -5.29 -4.80 2.13
CA GLU A 122 -4.25 -4.28 3.03
C GLU A 122 -3.32 -3.31 2.29
N TYR A 123 -2.83 -3.69 1.11
CA TYR A 123 -1.99 -2.84 0.28
C TYR A 123 -2.67 -1.51 -0.05
N LYS A 124 -3.94 -1.54 -0.49
CA LYS A 124 -4.76 -0.35 -0.73
C LYS A 124 -4.88 0.53 0.53
N ASN A 125 -5.10 -0.09 1.68
CA ASN A 125 -5.24 0.64 2.95
C ASN A 125 -3.93 1.33 3.35
N VAL A 126 -2.79 0.65 3.23
CA VAL A 126 -1.48 1.23 3.58
C VAL A 126 -1.09 2.37 2.63
N TYR A 127 -1.30 2.19 1.32
CA TYR A 127 -0.92 3.20 0.32
C TYR A 127 -1.98 4.27 0.04
N ARG A 128 -3.01 4.37 0.91
CA ARG A 128 -4.01 5.45 0.78
C ARG A 128 -3.34 6.84 0.87
N PRO A 129 -3.75 7.80 0.04
CA PRO A 129 -3.09 9.10 -0.07
C PRO A 129 -3.29 10.02 1.15
N LEU A 130 -4.41 9.86 1.89
CA LEU A 130 -4.64 10.57 3.15
C LEU A 130 -4.62 9.58 4.32
N ARG A 131 -3.93 9.97 5.39
CA ARG A 131 -3.86 9.16 6.60
C ARG A 131 -4.19 10.00 7.82
N ALA A 132 -5.11 9.49 8.64
CA ALA A 132 -5.55 10.12 9.87
C ALA A 132 -4.77 9.58 11.08
N THR A 133 -4.47 10.47 12.02
CA THR A 133 -3.90 10.14 13.32
C THR A 133 -4.63 10.92 14.40
N LEU A 134 -5.09 10.24 15.44
CA LEU A 134 -5.63 10.90 16.62
C LEU A 134 -4.47 11.38 17.51
N LYS A 135 -4.41 12.68 17.77
CA LYS A 135 -3.33 13.29 18.54
C LYS A 135 -3.87 14.39 19.44
N ASN A 136 -3.68 14.26 20.75
CA ASN A 136 -4.13 15.23 21.74
C ASN A 136 -5.64 15.59 21.62
N GLY A 137 -6.49 14.63 21.30
CA GLY A 137 -7.94 14.83 21.12
C GLY A 137 -8.34 15.46 19.79
N HIS A 138 -7.42 15.69 18.89
CA HIS A 138 -7.65 16.18 17.53
C HIS A 138 -7.26 15.14 16.50
N ILE A 139 -7.89 15.20 15.34
CA ILE A 139 -7.55 14.32 14.20
C ILE A 139 -6.68 15.12 13.23
N GLU A 140 -5.43 14.68 13.10
CA GLU A 140 -4.52 15.19 12.08
C GLU A 140 -4.66 14.32 10.82
N LEU A 141 -4.80 14.97 9.65
CA LEU A 141 -4.74 14.33 8.33
C LEU A 141 -3.42 14.71 7.66
N LYS A 142 -2.66 13.72 7.25
CA LYS A 142 -1.45 13.89 6.45
C LYS A 142 -1.71 13.52 5.00
N ASN A 143 -1.38 14.44 4.09
CA ASN A 143 -1.38 14.21 2.65
C ASN A 143 -0.05 13.59 2.22
N TYR A 144 -0.08 12.39 1.65
CA TYR A 144 1.08 11.68 1.13
C TYR A 144 1.29 11.85 -0.37
N LEU A 145 0.40 12.56 -1.07
CA LEU A 145 0.60 12.92 -2.46
C LEU A 145 1.80 13.86 -2.61
N ASP A 146 2.53 13.71 -3.71
CA ASP A 146 3.75 14.48 -3.95
C ASP A 146 3.48 15.84 -4.61
N PHE A 147 2.41 15.96 -5.41
CA PHE A 147 2.18 17.12 -6.28
C PHE A 147 0.75 17.68 -6.21
N THR A 148 -0.19 16.98 -5.55
CA THR A 148 -1.62 17.32 -5.60
C THR A 148 -2.13 17.68 -4.22
N ASP A 149 -2.84 18.80 -4.10
CA ASP A 149 -3.58 19.14 -2.89
C ASP A 149 -4.71 18.15 -2.64
N ALA A 150 -4.92 17.78 -1.38
CA ALA A 150 -5.95 16.80 -1.04
C ALA A 150 -7.35 17.23 -1.45
N ALA A 151 -7.66 18.54 -1.40
CA ALA A 151 -8.96 19.09 -1.81
C ALA A 151 -9.27 18.86 -3.29
N GLU A 152 -8.25 18.76 -4.14
CA GLU A 152 -8.43 18.51 -5.57
C GLU A 152 -8.71 17.03 -5.87
N ALA A 153 -8.08 16.14 -5.11
CA ALA A 153 -8.06 14.71 -5.40
C ALA A 153 -9.10 13.90 -4.64
N ILE A 154 -9.49 14.33 -3.42
CA ILE A 154 -10.16 13.45 -2.45
C ILE A 154 -11.35 14.18 -1.80
N SER A 155 -12.45 13.45 -1.63
CA SER A 155 -13.51 13.74 -0.67
C SER A 155 -13.47 12.76 0.50
N ILE A 156 -13.89 13.21 1.68
CA ILE A 156 -13.86 12.42 2.90
C ILE A 156 -15.29 12.22 3.38
N HIS A 157 -15.73 10.98 3.47
CA HIS A 157 -16.93 10.61 4.21
C HIS A 157 -16.54 10.17 5.60
N TYR A 158 -17.27 10.61 6.62
CA TYR A 158 -17.04 10.17 7.99
C TYR A 158 -18.31 9.61 8.61
N GLN A 159 -18.12 8.66 9.50
CA GLN A 159 -19.17 8.09 10.33
C GLN A 159 -18.62 7.87 11.74
N ILE A 160 -19.37 8.34 12.74
CA ILE A 160 -19.07 8.08 14.14
C ILE A 160 -20.14 7.14 14.66
N THR A 161 -19.71 6.03 15.21
CA THR A 161 -20.58 5.08 15.89
C THR A 161 -20.31 5.09 17.38
N GLU A 162 -21.35 4.87 18.19
CA GLU A 162 -21.26 4.62 19.63
C GLU A 162 -21.95 3.29 19.91
N ASP A 163 -21.24 2.34 20.52
CA ASP A 163 -21.70 0.97 20.73
C ASP A 163 -22.41 0.37 19.50
N PHE A 164 -21.74 0.50 18.34
CA PHE A 164 -22.18 0.06 17.01
C PHE A 164 -23.37 0.83 16.38
N ALA A 165 -23.98 1.78 17.09
CA ALA A 165 -25.02 2.64 16.52
C ALA A 165 -24.40 3.90 15.90
N VAL A 166 -24.84 4.29 14.70
CA VAL A 166 -24.39 5.53 14.07
C VAL A 166 -24.99 6.70 14.83
N ILE A 167 -24.13 7.60 15.35
CA ILE A 167 -24.55 8.80 16.08
C ILE A 167 -24.28 10.09 15.29
N GLN A 168 -23.32 10.05 14.36
CA GLN A 168 -23.02 11.17 13.48
C GLN A 168 -22.40 10.67 12.18
N GLU A 169 -22.79 11.27 11.06
CA GLU A 169 -22.15 11.01 9.75
C GLU A 169 -22.20 12.27 8.89
N GLY A 170 -21.34 12.31 7.87
CA GLY A 170 -21.30 13.42 6.94
C GLY A 170 -20.17 13.33 5.94
N GLN A 171 -20.00 14.41 5.19
CA GLN A 171 -18.98 14.57 4.16
C GLN A 171 -18.17 15.84 4.41
N ILE A 172 -16.89 15.76 4.16
CA ILE A 172 -15.96 16.89 4.21
C ILE A 172 -15.31 17.02 2.84
N ASP A 173 -15.62 18.12 2.17
CA ASP A 173 -15.06 18.48 0.88
C ASP A 173 -14.20 19.74 0.99
N GLY A 174 -13.26 19.90 0.05
CA GLY A 174 -12.47 21.10 -0.08
C GLY A 174 -11.49 21.35 1.06
N LEU A 175 -11.12 20.31 1.80
CA LEU A 175 -10.09 20.43 2.83
C LEU A 175 -8.71 20.55 2.17
N ASN A 176 -8.21 21.79 2.10
CA ASN A 176 -6.89 22.08 1.53
C ASN A 176 -5.79 21.53 2.42
N ILE A 177 -5.09 20.53 1.91
CA ILE A 177 -3.89 19.98 2.52
C ILE A 177 -2.84 19.87 1.41
N ALA A 178 -1.90 20.78 1.40
CA ALA A 178 -0.83 20.80 0.41
C ALA A 178 -0.07 19.47 0.35
N PRO A 179 0.60 19.16 -0.76
CA PRO A 179 1.44 17.97 -0.88
C PRO A 179 2.38 17.81 0.31
N LYS A 180 2.49 16.58 0.85
CA LYS A 180 3.35 16.22 2.00
C LYS A 180 3.07 16.97 3.31
N SER A 181 1.99 17.76 3.37
CA SER A 181 1.61 18.55 4.53
C SER A 181 0.58 17.85 5.42
N THR A 182 0.34 18.43 6.58
CA THR A 182 -0.64 17.97 7.57
C THR A 182 -1.61 19.11 7.87
N ALA A 183 -2.88 18.78 8.08
CA ALA A 183 -3.90 19.69 8.58
C ALA A 183 -4.80 19.00 9.59
N LEU A 184 -5.48 19.79 10.42
CA LEU A 184 -6.49 19.27 11.34
C LEU A 184 -7.79 18.98 10.56
N LEU A 185 -8.39 17.85 10.85
CA LEU A 185 -9.73 17.54 10.36
C LEU A 185 -10.74 18.46 11.08
N PRO A 186 -11.55 19.23 10.39
CA PRO A 186 -12.54 20.12 10.99
C PRO A 186 -13.77 19.34 11.46
N LEU A 187 -13.57 18.40 12.36
CA LEU A 187 -14.62 17.54 12.90
C LEU A 187 -14.62 17.64 14.44
N THR A 188 -15.76 18.02 14.97
CA THR A 188 -15.98 17.98 16.42
C THR A 188 -16.45 16.58 16.80
N LEU A 189 -15.68 15.91 17.63
CA LEU A 189 -16.08 14.60 18.16
C LEU A 189 -17.14 14.77 19.25
N PRO A 190 -18.21 13.97 19.25
CA PRO A 190 -19.19 13.96 20.30
C PRO A 190 -18.56 13.63 21.67
N ALA A 191 -19.11 14.20 22.74
CA ALA A 191 -18.69 13.79 24.07
C ALA A 191 -19.06 12.33 24.33
N SER A 192 -18.10 11.53 24.76
CA SER A 192 -18.35 10.14 25.14
C SER A 192 -18.91 10.07 26.57
N ASN A 193 -19.91 9.25 26.78
CA ASN A 193 -20.45 8.92 28.10
C ASN A 193 -19.75 7.71 28.76
N GLY A 194 -18.65 7.27 28.17
CA GLY A 194 -17.91 6.06 28.55
C GLY A 194 -18.13 4.86 27.63
N SER A 195 -19.02 5.00 26.62
CA SER A 195 -19.21 4.01 25.55
C SER A 195 -18.07 4.01 24.54
N LEU A 196 -17.93 2.92 23.81
CA LEU A 196 -16.97 2.81 22.73
C LEU A 196 -17.41 3.66 21.54
N GLN A 197 -16.66 4.71 21.24
CA GLN A 197 -16.83 5.47 20.01
C GLN A 197 -15.79 5.09 18.96
N VAL A 198 -16.25 4.90 17.72
CA VAL A 198 -15.39 4.62 16.57
C VAL A 198 -15.64 5.64 15.47
N LEU A 199 -14.57 6.33 15.04
CA LEU A 199 -14.60 7.17 13.86
C LEU A 199 -14.10 6.38 12.66
N THR A 200 -14.92 6.23 11.64
CA THR A 200 -14.56 5.69 10.33
C THR A 200 -14.42 6.82 9.33
N LEU A 201 -13.28 6.88 8.65
CA LEU A 201 -13.03 7.82 7.54
C LEU A 201 -12.91 7.02 6.25
N THR A 202 -13.76 7.35 5.27
CA THR A 202 -13.72 6.75 3.93
C THR A 202 -13.29 7.82 2.94
N TYR A 203 -12.24 7.53 2.19
CA TYR A 203 -11.67 8.44 1.19
C TYR A 203 -12.16 8.04 -0.20
N HIS A 204 -12.73 9.00 -0.93
CA HIS A 204 -13.16 8.81 -2.32
C HIS A 204 -12.34 9.69 -3.24
N GLN A 205 -11.82 9.11 -4.32
CA GLN A 205 -11.19 9.90 -5.37
C GLN A 205 -12.23 10.72 -6.13
N LYS A 206 -11.90 11.99 -6.43
CA LYS A 206 -12.77 12.90 -7.17
C LYS A 206 -12.66 12.74 -8.68
N THR A 207 -11.55 12.20 -9.16
CA THR A 207 -11.29 11.98 -10.59
C THR A 207 -10.98 10.53 -10.85
N GLU A 208 -11.57 9.99 -11.91
CA GLU A 208 -11.18 8.65 -12.39
C GLU A 208 -9.73 8.69 -12.90
N THR A 209 -8.88 7.85 -12.35
CA THR A 209 -7.47 7.71 -12.78
C THR A 209 -7.32 6.68 -13.91
N GLY A 210 -8.31 6.51 -14.76
CA GLY A 210 -8.24 5.88 -16.08
C GLY A 210 -7.88 4.38 -16.18
N LEU A 211 -7.48 3.72 -15.09
CA LEU A 211 -7.02 2.32 -15.15
C LEU A 211 -7.77 1.35 -14.22
N ILE A 212 -8.51 1.84 -13.23
CA ILE A 212 -9.32 0.99 -12.34
C ILE A 212 -10.63 1.73 -12.06
N PRO A 213 -11.79 1.19 -12.49
CA PRO A 213 -13.08 1.70 -12.05
C PRO A 213 -13.14 1.70 -10.52
N GLN A 214 -13.70 2.74 -9.95
CA GLN A 214 -13.88 2.86 -8.50
C GLN A 214 -14.96 1.90 -7.99
#